data_2bb5318738be5b0af2c6b0bc3ef0ae69
#
_entry.id   2bb5318738be5b0af2c6b0bc3ef0ae69
#
_cell.length_a   1.000
_cell.length_b   1.000
_cell.length_c   1.000
_cell.angle_alpha   90.00
_cell.angle_beta   90.00
_cell.angle_gamma   90.00
#
_symmetry.space_group_name_H-M   'P 1'
#
loop_
_entity.id
_entity.type
_entity.pdbx_description
1 polymer ?
#
loop_
_entity_poly.entity_id
_entity_poly.type
_entity_poly.pdbx_seq_one_letter_code
_entity_poly.pdbx_strand_id
1 'polypeptide(L)'
;GGTDKGAAGAGGRLLEKNLNLSMALKLRAALRKLGFQVIMTRGADSTLSLQGRAELCKKYKPDLFISIHCNAAAQKTISGIETFAMTPNGCASSNDSKPGNSTGTGNSFDKNNYRMAYEIQKALLKNTKAEDRGVKHARFFVLRNASCPAVLIETGFISNLRESALLNRADYQAKIVNAIVAGVLNYRASYR
;
A
#
# COMPACT_ATOMS: atom_id res chain seq x y z
N GLY A 1 2.76 -3.75 -13.24
CA GLY A 1 3.98 -3.58 -14.04
C GLY A 1 3.92 -4.40 -15.29
N GLY A 2 4.85 -4.18 -16.21
CA GLY A 2 4.81 -4.82 -17.52
C GLY A 2 3.55 -4.41 -18.29
N THR A 3 2.76 -5.38 -18.71
CA THR A 3 1.49 -5.15 -19.44
C THR A 3 0.43 -4.48 -18.61
N ASP A 4 0.41 -4.69 -17.30
CA ASP A 4 -0.48 -3.99 -16.38
C ASP A 4 0.09 -2.61 -16.05
N LYS A 5 -0.49 -1.60 -16.65
CA LYS A 5 -0.06 -0.19 -16.48
C LYS A 5 -0.54 0.41 -15.16
N GLY A 6 -1.56 -0.18 -14.53
CA GLY A 6 -2.30 0.46 -13.44
C GLY A 6 -3.03 1.73 -13.89
N ALA A 7 -3.33 2.61 -12.96
CA ALA A 7 -3.94 3.89 -13.25
C ALA A 7 -2.98 4.84 -13.99
N ALA A 8 -3.55 5.78 -14.74
CA ALA A 8 -2.82 6.83 -15.42
C ALA A 8 -3.09 8.20 -14.78
N GLY A 9 -2.05 8.99 -14.67
CA GLY A 9 -2.13 10.38 -14.20
C GLY A 9 -2.83 11.31 -15.18
N ALA A 10 -3.15 12.49 -14.72
CA ALA A 10 -3.71 13.54 -15.55
C ALA A 10 -2.77 13.81 -16.76
N GLY A 11 -3.29 13.68 -17.97
CA GLY A 11 -2.52 13.76 -19.22
C GLY A 11 -1.89 12.44 -19.70
N GLY A 12 -2.12 11.31 -19.03
CA GLY A 12 -1.82 9.95 -19.52
C GLY A 12 -0.34 9.54 -19.52
N ARG A 13 0.59 10.45 -19.29
CA ARG A 13 2.04 10.18 -19.34
C ARG A 13 2.59 9.50 -18.09
N LEU A 14 2.03 9.81 -16.93
CA LEU A 14 2.44 9.24 -15.66
C LEU A 14 1.66 7.95 -15.42
N LEU A 15 2.35 6.86 -15.20
CA LEU A 15 1.74 5.54 -14.96
C LEU A 15 1.98 5.10 -13.53
N GLU A 16 0.95 4.60 -12.90
CA GLU A 16 1.00 4.06 -11.54
C GLU A 16 2.11 3.01 -11.39
N LYS A 17 2.26 2.11 -12.35
CA LYS A 17 3.30 1.06 -12.30
C LYS A 17 4.72 1.61 -12.12
N ASN A 18 5.02 2.79 -12.68
CA ASN A 18 6.34 3.41 -12.61
C ASN A 18 6.56 4.08 -11.24
N LEU A 19 5.53 4.75 -10.73
CA LEU A 19 5.56 5.36 -9.40
C LEU A 19 5.73 4.32 -8.30
N ASN A 20 4.93 3.26 -8.36
CA ASN A 20 4.98 2.16 -7.40
C ASN A 20 6.35 1.48 -7.40
N LEU A 21 6.93 1.23 -8.57
CA LEU A 21 8.27 0.65 -8.68
C LEU A 21 9.33 1.59 -8.10
N SER A 22 9.29 2.88 -8.45
CA SER A 22 10.22 3.88 -7.94
C SER A 22 10.20 3.95 -6.40
N MET A 23 9.01 4.06 -5.80
CA MET A 23 8.86 4.09 -4.34
C MET A 23 9.28 2.78 -3.68
N ALA A 24 8.93 1.64 -4.27
CA ALA A 24 9.29 0.33 -3.72
C ALA A 24 10.82 0.09 -3.75
N LEU A 25 11.52 0.51 -4.81
CA LEU A 25 12.98 0.43 -4.87
C LEU A 25 13.66 1.32 -3.81
N LYS A 26 13.16 2.53 -3.60
CA LYS A 26 13.64 3.43 -2.56
C LYS A 26 13.35 2.86 -1.16
N LEU A 27 12.15 2.30 -0.95
CA LEU A 27 11.79 1.65 0.32
C LEU A 27 12.68 0.44 0.61
N ARG A 28 12.94 -0.41 -0.39
CA ARG A 28 13.89 -1.51 -0.26
C ARG A 28 15.27 -1.03 0.20
N ALA A 29 15.80 0.01 -0.43
CA ALA A 29 17.10 0.55 -0.07
C ALA A 29 17.13 1.10 1.36
N ALA A 30 16.09 1.83 1.78
CA ALA A 30 15.97 2.38 3.12
C ALA A 30 15.85 1.30 4.20
N LEU A 31 15.00 0.30 4.00
CA LEU A 31 14.82 -0.81 4.95
C LEU A 31 16.08 -1.68 5.06
N ARG A 32 16.79 -1.95 3.95
CA ARG A 32 18.05 -2.70 3.98
C ARG A 32 19.14 -2.02 4.80
N LYS A 33 19.24 -0.69 4.74
CA LYS A 33 20.16 0.09 5.59
C LYS A 33 19.88 -0.07 7.10
N LEU A 34 18.65 -0.46 7.46
CA LEU A 34 18.22 -0.72 8.84
C LEU A 34 18.28 -2.21 9.21
N GLY A 35 18.92 -3.04 8.38
CA GLY A 35 19.11 -4.46 8.64
C GLY A 35 17.94 -5.37 8.25
N PHE A 36 16.90 -4.85 7.59
CA PHE A 36 15.80 -5.70 7.09
C PHE A 36 16.24 -6.49 5.87
N GLN A 37 15.85 -7.76 5.81
CA GLN A 37 15.84 -8.52 4.56
C GLN A 37 14.61 -8.11 3.74
N VAL A 38 14.81 -7.66 2.52
CA VAL A 38 13.70 -7.19 1.67
C VAL A 38 13.66 -7.96 0.38
N ILE A 39 12.53 -8.60 0.14
CA ILE A 39 12.20 -9.33 -1.09
C ILE A 39 11.18 -8.47 -1.86
N MET A 40 11.45 -8.26 -3.13
CA MET A 40 10.55 -7.52 -4.02
C MET A 40 9.72 -8.50 -4.82
N THR A 41 8.42 -8.22 -4.99
CA THR A 41 7.57 -8.98 -5.93
C THR A 41 7.99 -8.73 -7.38
N ARG A 42 8.52 -7.54 -7.66
CA ARG A 42 9.22 -7.21 -8.93
C ARG A 42 10.29 -6.16 -8.68
N GLY A 43 11.41 -6.29 -9.35
CA GLY A 43 12.52 -5.31 -9.28
C GLY A 43 12.70 -4.47 -10.55
N ALA A 44 11.89 -4.75 -11.57
CA ALA A 44 11.90 -4.07 -12.88
C ALA A 44 10.47 -3.87 -13.39
N ASP A 45 10.31 -3.29 -14.58
CA ASP A 45 9.02 -3.20 -15.25
C ASP A 45 8.63 -4.56 -15.87
N SER A 46 8.20 -5.48 -15.03
CA SER A 46 7.80 -6.83 -15.39
C SER A 46 6.38 -7.13 -14.92
N THR A 47 5.71 -8.03 -15.66
CA THR A 47 4.38 -8.51 -15.31
C THR A 47 4.49 -9.59 -14.24
N LEU A 48 3.72 -9.43 -13.15
CA LEU A 48 3.51 -10.47 -12.15
C LEU A 48 2.04 -10.46 -11.74
N SER A 49 1.40 -11.61 -11.88
CA SER A 49 -0.02 -11.78 -11.51
C SER A 49 -0.25 -11.58 -10.01
N LEU A 50 -1.49 -11.32 -9.63
CA LEU A 50 -1.89 -11.25 -8.21
C LEU A 50 -1.60 -12.57 -7.50
N GLN A 51 -1.85 -13.70 -8.18
CA GLN A 51 -1.54 -15.03 -7.68
C GLN A 51 -0.03 -15.18 -7.43
N GLY A 52 0.81 -14.78 -8.38
CA GLY A 52 2.28 -14.87 -8.24
C GLY A 52 2.81 -14.03 -7.06
N ARG A 53 2.18 -12.88 -6.75
CA ARG A 53 2.52 -12.08 -5.57
C ARG A 53 2.21 -12.81 -4.28
N ALA A 54 1.05 -13.47 -4.19
CA ALA A 54 0.66 -14.27 -3.03
C ALA A 54 1.55 -15.51 -2.86
N GLU A 55 1.93 -16.16 -3.97
CA GLU A 55 2.85 -17.30 -3.95
C GLU A 55 4.24 -16.92 -3.43
N LEU A 56 4.77 -15.75 -3.83
CA LEU A 56 6.01 -15.24 -3.26
C LEU A 56 5.90 -15.03 -1.75
N CYS A 57 4.79 -14.47 -1.26
CA CYS A 57 4.55 -14.32 0.16
C CYS A 57 4.55 -15.67 0.88
N LYS A 58 3.86 -16.68 0.34
CA LYS A 58 3.86 -18.05 0.89
C LYS A 58 5.24 -18.71 0.86
N LYS A 59 5.99 -18.53 -0.24
CA LYS A 59 7.32 -19.14 -0.44
C LYS A 59 8.34 -18.60 0.57
N TYR A 60 8.39 -17.30 0.74
CA TYR A 60 9.42 -16.65 1.54
C TYR A 60 9.03 -16.42 3.02
N LYS A 61 7.76 -16.60 3.35
CA LYS A 61 7.21 -16.44 4.72
C LYS A 61 7.74 -15.19 5.44
N PRO A 62 7.57 -13.99 4.85
CA PRO A 62 8.09 -12.77 5.45
C PRO A 62 7.33 -12.41 6.73
N ASP A 63 7.92 -11.57 7.57
CA ASP A 63 7.26 -11.00 8.75
C ASP A 63 6.16 -10.00 8.38
N LEU A 64 6.30 -9.31 7.24
CA LEU A 64 5.38 -8.28 6.75
C LEU A 64 5.25 -8.33 5.23
N PHE A 65 4.05 -7.98 4.72
CA PHE A 65 3.81 -7.71 3.30
C PHE A 65 3.28 -6.29 3.12
N ILE A 66 3.94 -5.50 2.26
CA ILE A 66 3.57 -4.11 1.97
C ILE A 66 3.32 -3.97 0.46
N SER A 67 2.10 -3.59 0.09
CA SER A 67 1.71 -3.25 -1.28
C SER A 67 1.62 -1.73 -1.43
N ILE A 68 2.30 -1.15 -2.43
CA ILE A 68 2.32 0.29 -2.67
C ILE A 68 1.57 0.58 -3.96
N HIS A 69 0.63 1.51 -3.88
CA HIS A 69 -0.27 1.92 -4.96
C HIS A 69 -0.44 3.43 -5.03
N CYS A 70 -0.97 3.90 -6.15
CA CYS A 70 -1.48 5.25 -6.34
C CYS A 70 -2.92 5.15 -6.83
N ASN A 71 -3.84 5.57 -6.00
CA ASN A 71 -5.28 5.49 -6.23
C ASN A 71 -5.73 6.32 -7.45
N ALA A 72 -6.88 5.99 -7.96
CA ALA A 72 -7.55 6.77 -9.00
C ALA A 72 -9.06 6.83 -8.78
N ALA A 73 -9.64 7.98 -9.03
CA ALA A 73 -11.08 8.19 -8.98
C ALA A 73 -11.59 8.85 -10.26
N ALA A 74 -12.86 8.63 -10.59
CA ALA A 74 -13.53 9.31 -11.68
C ALA A 74 -13.55 10.84 -11.44
N GLN A 75 -13.92 11.25 -10.23
CA GLN A 75 -13.88 12.64 -9.79
C GLN A 75 -12.44 13.08 -9.51
N LYS A 76 -11.91 13.99 -10.30
CA LYS A 76 -10.50 14.42 -10.27
C LYS A 76 -10.14 15.33 -9.09
N THR A 77 -11.13 15.80 -8.34
CA THR A 77 -10.93 16.59 -7.12
C THR A 77 -10.61 15.74 -5.90
N ILE A 78 -10.88 14.42 -5.94
CA ILE A 78 -10.56 13.52 -4.83
C ILE A 78 -9.06 13.45 -4.63
N SER A 79 -8.63 13.59 -3.37
CA SER A 79 -7.24 13.59 -2.93
C SER A 79 -7.07 12.84 -1.60
N GLY A 80 -5.83 12.65 -1.17
CA GLY A 80 -5.47 12.13 0.14
C GLY A 80 -4.86 10.73 0.12
N ILE A 81 -4.41 10.31 1.28
CA ILE A 81 -3.72 9.03 1.52
C ILE A 81 -4.62 8.12 2.34
N GLU A 82 -4.67 6.85 1.98
CA GLU A 82 -5.40 5.83 2.71
C GLU A 82 -4.60 4.52 2.79
N THR A 83 -4.70 3.82 3.91
CA THR A 83 -4.02 2.54 4.10
C THR A 83 -5.05 1.45 4.37
N PHE A 84 -5.02 0.39 3.57
CA PHE A 84 -5.94 -0.73 3.68
C PHE A 84 -5.34 -1.89 4.46
N ALA A 85 -6.10 -2.39 5.43
CA ALA A 85 -5.93 -3.68 6.07
C ALA A 85 -6.89 -4.70 5.48
N MET A 86 -6.65 -5.99 5.71
CA MET A 86 -7.63 -7.03 5.40
C MET A 86 -8.92 -6.79 6.19
N THR A 87 -10.07 -6.93 5.54
CA THR A 87 -11.37 -6.82 6.22
C THR A 87 -11.51 -7.97 7.24
N PRO A 88 -11.78 -7.67 8.53
CA PRO A 88 -11.96 -8.69 9.54
C PRO A 88 -13.17 -9.60 9.25
N ASN A 89 -13.19 -10.75 9.93
CA ASN A 89 -14.31 -11.67 9.84
C ASN A 89 -15.62 -11.00 10.28
N GLY A 90 -16.70 -11.22 9.52
CA GLY A 90 -18.02 -10.65 9.81
C GLY A 90 -18.17 -9.15 9.55
N CYS A 91 -17.13 -8.46 9.09
CA CYS A 91 -17.17 -7.02 8.76
C CYS A 91 -17.38 -6.78 7.27
N ALA A 92 -18.02 -5.66 6.92
CA ALA A 92 -18.09 -5.17 5.55
C ALA A 92 -16.77 -4.49 5.15
N SER A 93 -16.39 -4.59 3.87
CA SER A 93 -15.26 -3.82 3.34
C SER A 93 -15.64 -2.35 3.15
N SER A 94 -14.68 -1.45 3.36
CA SER A 94 -14.90 0.01 3.19
C SER A 94 -15.22 0.40 1.75
N ASN A 95 -14.90 -0.45 0.78
CA ASN A 95 -15.16 -0.27 -0.65
C ASN A 95 -16.35 -1.09 -1.16
N ASP A 96 -17.10 -1.75 -0.29
CA ASP A 96 -18.33 -2.44 -0.69
C ASP A 96 -19.42 -1.39 -1.00
N SER A 97 -20.04 -1.51 -2.17
CA SER A 97 -21.11 -0.62 -2.62
C SER A 97 -22.41 -0.76 -1.82
N LYS A 98 -22.54 -1.80 -1.01
CA LYS A 98 -23.66 -2.05 -0.09
C LYS A 98 -23.09 -2.49 1.26
N PRO A 99 -23.25 -1.68 2.34
CA PRO A 99 -23.00 -2.14 3.67
C PRO A 99 -24.11 -3.14 4.02
N GLY A 100 -23.82 -4.40 3.89
CA GLY A 100 -24.77 -5.47 4.19
C GLY A 100 -24.01 -6.77 4.32
N ASN A 101 -24.48 -7.65 5.14
CA ASN A 101 -24.08 -9.03 5.46
C ASN A 101 -22.89 -9.60 4.65
N SER A 102 -21.71 -8.97 4.76
CA SER A 102 -20.51 -9.54 4.21
C SER A 102 -20.11 -10.72 5.11
N THR A 103 -20.44 -11.92 4.67
CA THR A 103 -20.02 -13.19 5.29
C THR A 103 -18.58 -13.55 4.98
N GLY A 104 -17.79 -12.58 4.46
CA GLY A 104 -16.40 -12.83 4.10
C GLY A 104 -15.52 -13.05 5.33
N THR A 105 -14.60 -14.00 5.23
CA THR A 105 -13.63 -14.32 6.28
C THR A 105 -12.55 -13.25 6.37
N GLY A 106 -12.08 -12.95 7.58
CA GLY A 106 -10.82 -12.27 7.87
C GLY A 106 -9.63 -13.22 7.69
N ASN A 107 -8.50 -12.88 8.25
CA ASN A 107 -7.37 -13.79 8.35
C ASN A 107 -6.81 -13.82 9.79
N SER A 108 -5.87 -14.71 10.07
CA SER A 108 -5.27 -14.86 11.40
C SER A 108 -4.43 -13.64 11.84
N PHE A 109 -4.26 -12.65 10.97
CA PHE A 109 -3.43 -11.46 11.21
C PHE A 109 -4.25 -10.17 11.38
N ASP A 110 -5.58 -10.22 11.50
CA ASP A 110 -6.46 -9.05 11.49
C ASP A 110 -5.99 -7.94 12.44
N LYS A 111 -5.67 -8.27 13.70
CA LYS A 111 -5.15 -7.32 14.68
C LYS A 111 -3.83 -6.67 14.22
N ASN A 112 -2.94 -7.46 13.66
CA ASN A 112 -1.61 -7.03 13.22
C ASN A 112 -1.69 -6.22 11.93
N ASN A 113 -2.57 -6.60 11.00
CA ASN A 113 -2.86 -5.86 9.79
C ASN A 113 -3.32 -4.44 10.14
N TYR A 114 -4.30 -4.33 11.04
CA TYR A 114 -4.85 -3.04 11.45
C TYR A 114 -3.81 -2.19 12.18
N ARG A 115 -3.06 -2.77 13.11
CA ARG A 115 -2.00 -2.05 13.84
C ARG A 115 -0.94 -1.51 12.89
N MET A 116 -0.46 -2.33 11.95
CA MET A 116 0.52 -1.91 10.96
C MET A 116 -0.04 -0.81 10.05
N ALA A 117 -1.29 -0.94 9.57
CA ALA A 117 -1.95 0.07 8.76
C ALA A 117 -2.06 1.41 9.51
N TYR A 118 -2.43 1.39 10.78
CA TYR A 118 -2.52 2.58 11.62
C TYR A 118 -1.19 3.30 11.79
N GLU A 119 -0.12 2.57 12.13
CA GLU A 119 1.20 3.18 12.33
C GLU A 119 1.77 3.76 11.02
N ILE A 120 1.53 3.10 9.89
CA ILE A 120 1.93 3.60 8.57
C ILE A 120 1.11 4.83 8.19
N GLN A 121 -0.22 4.78 8.31
CA GLN A 121 -1.10 5.92 8.00
C GLN A 121 -0.70 7.17 8.81
N LYS A 122 -0.56 7.01 10.11
CA LYS A 122 -0.13 8.09 11.03
C LYS A 122 1.21 8.70 10.60
N ALA A 123 2.19 7.87 10.26
CA ALA A 123 3.49 8.34 9.82
C ALA A 123 3.43 9.06 8.47
N LEU A 124 2.62 8.54 7.52
CA LEU A 124 2.41 9.17 6.22
C LEU A 124 1.84 10.58 6.36
N LEU A 125 0.80 10.75 7.16
CA LEU A 125 0.18 12.06 7.39
C LEU A 125 1.14 13.05 8.04
N LYS A 126 1.91 12.59 9.02
CA LYS A 126 2.93 13.43 9.70
C LYS A 126 3.97 13.96 8.71
N ASN A 127 4.42 13.13 7.76
CA ASN A 127 5.54 13.46 6.86
C ASN A 127 5.09 14.17 5.59
N THR A 128 3.92 13.85 5.05
CA THR A 128 3.45 14.37 3.76
C THR A 128 2.53 15.58 3.89
N LYS A 129 1.83 15.71 5.02
CA LYS A 129 0.74 16.67 5.25
C LYS A 129 -0.40 16.51 4.23
N ALA A 130 -0.56 15.32 3.68
CA ALA A 130 -1.67 14.98 2.80
C ALA A 130 -2.98 14.89 3.58
N GLU A 131 -4.11 14.96 2.85
CA GLU A 131 -5.45 14.72 3.40
C GLU A 131 -5.54 13.30 3.97
N ASP A 132 -6.09 13.17 5.17
CA ASP A 132 -6.28 11.88 5.84
C ASP A 132 -7.58 11.23 5.37
N ARG A 133 -7.46 10.11 4.67
CA ARG A 133 -8.61 9.28 4.31
C ARG A 133 -8.77 8.06 5.22
N GLY A 134 -7.90 7.94 6.22
CA GLY A 134 -7.97 6.95 7.29
C GLY A 134 -7.43 5.56 6.93
N VAL A 135 -7.50 4.70 7.93
CA VAL A 135 -7.31 3.25 7.77
C VAL A 135 -8.63 2.64 7.33
N LYS A 136 -8.58 1.85 6.27
CA LYS A 136 -9.73 1.19 5.66
C LYS A 136 -9.56 -0.32 5.64
N HIS A 137 -10.64 -1.00 5.33
CA HIS A 137 -10.67 -2.46 5.21
C HIS A 137 -11.11 -2.88 3.81
N ALA A 138 -10.37 -3.77 3.19
CA ALA A 138 -10.75 -4.33 1.89
C ALA A 138 -10.24 -5.77 1.74
N ARG A 139 -10.99 -6.58 0.99
CA ARG A 139 -10.60 -7.97 0.64
C ARG A 139 -9.80 -8.01 -0.66
N PHE A 140 -8.84 -7.08 -0.79
CA PHE A 140 -7.93 -7.13 -1.93
C PHE A 140 -7.21 -8.46 -2.00
N PHE A 141 -7.00 -8.97 -3.20
CA PHE A 141 -6.46 -10.32 -3.42
C PHE A 141 -5.15 -10.54 -2.64
N VAL A 142 -4.23 -9.58 -2.70
CA VAL A 142 -2.92 -9.68 -2.03
C VAL A 142 -3.03 -9.64 -0.51
N LEU A 143 -4.01 -8.95 0.07
CA LEU A 143 -4.26 -8.93 1.51
C LEU A 143 -4.91 -10.22 1.98
N ARG A 144 -5.92 -10.69 1.24
CA ARG A 144 -6.65 -11.94 1.56
C ARG A 144 -5.75 -13.17 1.52
N ASN A 145 -4.78 -13.19 0.60
CA ASN A 145 -3.91 -14.34 0.36
C ASN A 145 -2.50 -14.19 0.97
N ALA A 146 -2.26 -13.13 1.74
CA ALA A 146 -1.01 -12.98 2.48
C ALA A 146 -0.88 -14.04 3.58
N SER A 147 0.33 -14.55 3.76
CA SER A 147 0.70 -15.51 4.80
C SER A 147 1.37 -14.85 6.02
N CYS A 148 1.25 -13.53 6.12
CA CYS A 148 1.79 -12.69 7.18
C CYS A 148 0.95 -11.42 7.32
N PRO A 149 1.16 -10.57 8.34
CA PRO A 149 0.58 -9.24 8.41
C PRO A 149 0.83 -8.44 7.12
N ALA A 150 -0.26 -7.88 6.56
CA ALA A 150 -0.24 -7.27 5.24
C ALA A 150 -1.03 -5.97 5.18
N VAL A 151 -0.51 -4.99 4.45
CA VAL A 151 -1.19 -3.73 4.14
C VAL A 151 -1.06 -3.35 2.67
N LEU A 152 -2.02 -2.56 2.19
CA LEU A 152 -1.97 -1.90 0.90
C LEU A 152 -2.08 -0.40 1.14
N ILE A 153 -1.13 0.35 0.61
CA ILE A 153 -1.00 1.79 0.83
C ILE A 153 -1.34 2.51 -0.48
N GLU A 154 -2.36 3.35 -0.44
CA GLU A 154 -2.68 4.30 -1.51
C GLU A 154 -2.02 5.63 -1.17
N THR A 155 -0.92 5.94 -1.84
CA THR A 155 -0.02 7.05 -1.52
C THR A 155 -0.50 8.42 -2.03
N GLY A 156 -1.67 8.47 -2.61
CA GLY A 156 -2.33 9.63 -3.20
C GLY A 156 -3.10 9.24 -4.45
N PHE A 157 -3.89 10.16 -5.00
CA PHE A 157 -4.69 9.94 -6.21
C PHE A 157 -3.94 10.41 -7.45
N ILE A 158 -3.45 9.47 -8.26
CA ILE A 158 -2.77 9.79 -9.53
C ILE A 158 -3.71 10.51 -10.53
N SER A 159 -5.02 10.34 -10.35
CA SER A 159 -6.05 11.03 -11.14
C SER A 159 -6.25 12.50 -10.77
N ASN A 160 -5.82 12.92 -9.57
CA ASN A 160 -5.82 14.31 -9.13
C ASN A 160 -4.59 15.04 -9.67
N LEU A 161 -4.77 16.17 -10.33
CA LEU A 161 -3.68 16.90 -10.99
C LEU A 161 -2.57 17.32 -10.01
N ARG A 162 -2.94 17.86 -8.85
CA ARG A 162 -1.99 18.29 -7.82
C ARG A 162 -1.21 17.12 -7.24
N GLU A 163 -1.90 16.04 -6.86
CA GLU A 163 -1.25 14.86 -6.30
C GLU A 163 -0.42 14.11 -7.33
N SER A 164 -0.88 14.03 -8.59
CA SER A 164 -0.09 13.48 -9.69
C SER A 164 1.26 14.19 -9.85
N ALA A 165 1.25 15.53 -9.77
CA ALA A 165 2.48 16.32 -9.81
C ALA A 165 3.38 16.05 -8.59
N LEU A 166 2.81 15.94 -7.38
CA LEU A 166 3.57 15.62 -6.16
C LEU A 166 4.16 14.21 -6.23
N LEU A 167 3.36 13.20 -6.59
CA LEU A 167 3.79 11.80 -6.70
C LEU A 167 4.95 11.61 -7.69
N ASN A 168 5.03 12.46 -8.71
CA ASN A 168 6.14 12.44 -9.68
C ASN A 168 7.44 13.07 -9.15
N ARG A 169 7.41 13.77 -8.02
CA ARG A 169 8.59 14.44 -7.44
C ARG A 169 9.39 13.50 -6.56
N ALA A 170 10.70 13.49 -6.73
CA ALA A 170 11.61 12.64 -5.98
C ALA A 170 11.61 12.93 -4.47
N ASP A 171 11.51 14.20 -4.07
CA ASP A 171 11.46 14.64 -2.67
C ASP A 171 10.16 14.20 -1.98
N TYR A 172 9.02 14.25 -2.68
CA TYR A 172 7.75 13.79 -2.14
C TYR A 172 7.72 12.26 -2.00
N GLN A 173 8.24 11.52 -2.97
CA GLN A 173 8.42 10.08 -2.86
C GLN A 173 9.34 9.71 -1.68
N ALA A 174 10.40 10.50 -1.43
CA ALA A 174 11.27 10.30 -0.27
C ALA A 174 10.52 10.50 1.05
N LYS A 175 9.62 11.49 1.16
CA LYS A 175 8.75 11.69 2.33
C LYS A 175 7.85 10.48 2.57
N ILE A 176 7.21 9.95 1.50
CA ILE A 176 6.38 8.74 1.57
C ILE A 176 7.21 7.55 2.06
N VAL A 177 8.36 7.31 1.45
CA VAL A 177 9.25 6.18 1.81
C VAL A 177 9.69 6.27 3.26
N ASN A 178 10.17 7.44 3.71
CA ASN A 178 10.59 7.65 5.09
C ASN A 178 9.43 7.45 6.08
N ALA A 179 8.24 7.85 5.70
CA ALA A 179 7.04 7.62 6.50
C ALA A 179 6.69 6.13 6.62
N ILE A 180 6.75 5.38 5.53
CA ILE A 180 6.51 3.93 5.56
C ILE A 180 7.56 3.25 6.45
N VAL A 181 8.84 3.63 6.34
CA VAL A 181 9.91 3.12 7.22
C VAL A 181 9.60 3.41 8.69
N ALA A 182 9.22 4.65 9.03
CA ALA A 182 8.85 5.02 10.38
C ALA A 182 7.66 4.21 10.91
N GLY A 183 6.62 4.03 10.08
CA GLY A 183 5.46 3.20 10.43
C GLY A 183 5.83 1.74 10.70
N VAL A 184 6.71 1.15 9.88
CA VAL A 184 7.23 -0.22 10.09
C VAL A 184 8.01 -0.32 11.39
N LEU A 185 8.86 0.66 11.71
CA LEU A 185 9.63 0.67 12.96
C LEU A 185 8.71 0.81 14.18
N ASN A 186 7.70 1.69 14.13
CA ASN A 186 6.71 1.84 15.19
C ASN A 186 5.91 0.55 15.41
N TYR A 187 5.46 -0.07 14.32
CA TYR A 187 4.79 -1.36 14.38
C TYR A 187 5.67 -2.42 15.05
N ARG A 188 6.94 -2.55 14.63
CA ARG A 188 7.88 -3.48 15.26
C ARG A 188 8.08 -3.20 16.77
N ALA A 189 8.15 -1.94 17.15
CA ALA A 189 8.31 -1.56 18.57
C ALA A 189 7.08 -1.91 19.42
N SER A 190 5.90 -2.04 18.82
CA SER A 190 4.66 -2.38 19.52
C SER A 190 4.50 -3.86 19.87
N TYR A 191 5.45 -4.70 19.45
CA TYR A 191 5.53 -6.13 19.80
C TYR A 191 6.42 -6.43 21.01
N ARG A 192 7.05 -5.40 21.57
CA ARG A 192 7.95 -5.55 22.74
C ARG A 192 7.20 -5.35 24.04
#